data_fa1e27d857eee10789f914ead51dbeaf
#
_entry.id   fa1e27d857eee10789f914ead51dbeaf
#
_cell.length_a   1.000
_cell.length_b   1.000
_cell.length_c   1.000
_cell.angle_alpha   90.00
_cell.angle_beta   90.00
_cell.angle_gamma   90.00
#
_symmetry.space_group_name_H-M   'P 1'
#
loop_
_entity.id
_entity.type
_entity.pdbx_description
1 polymer ?
#
loop_
_entity_poly.entity_id
_entity_poly.type
_entity_poly.pdbx_seq_one_letter_code
_entity_poly.pdbx_strand_id
1 'polypeptide(L)'
;IAYEPAFEDWQAMDIRQLRTFSCVAELGSLSKASDTLRVAQPALSRQIKLLEHELRADLFTRNGRGMVLTDAGRLLLARTAGIVRQIDQVRDEIQSAGGPPSGRVVLGLVPTVSCVISARLARRTVDRYPGISLCIVESYSGHLMEWLHRGEMDLALIYGPSSDLHLTVQS
;
A
#
# COMPACT_ATOMS: atom_id res chain seq x y z
N ILE A 1 -23.85 -0.92 31.30
CA ILE A 1 -22.38 -1.04 31.22
C ILE A 1 -21.97 0.00 30.18
N ALA A 2 -21.49 1.17 30.66
CA ALA A 2 -20.96 2.19 29.78
C ALA A 2 -19.62 1.69 29.24
N TYR A 3 -19.52 1.53 27.90
CA TYR A 3 -18.28 1.35 27.20
C TYR A 3 -17.56 2.72 27.22
N GLU A 4 -16.63 2.92 28.12
CA GLU A 4 -15.63 3.98 28.01
C GLU A 4 -14.57 3.51 27.03
N PRO A 5 -14.50 4.06 25.81
CA PRO A 5 -13.37 3.79 24.94
C PRO A 5 -12.15 4.43 25.57
N ALA A 6 -11.16 3.61 25.95
CA ALA A 6 -9.85 4.07 26.39
C ALA A 6 -9.09 4.72 25.20
N PHE A 7 -9.55 5.91 24.76
CA PHE A 7 -8.89 6.70 23.71
C PHE A 7 -7.75 7.57 24.24
N GLU A 8 -7.51 7.57 25.56
CA GLU A 8 -6.54 8.48 26.18
C GLU A 8 -5.07 8.10 25.95
N ASP A 9 -4.77 6.86 25.50
CA ASP A 9 -3.39 6.40 25.24
C ASP A 9 -3.09 6.08 23.78
N TRP A 10 -3.99 6.39 22.86
CA TRP A 10 -3.72 6.27 21.44
C TRP A 10 -2.89 7.47 20.97
N GLN A 11 -1.60 7.49 21.29
CA GLN A 11 -0.62 8.18 20.44
C GLN A 11 -0.60 7.44 19.10
N ALA A 12 -1.63 7.70 18.31
CA ALA A 12 -1.94 6.93 17.14
C ALA A 12 -0.93 7.25 16.05
N MET A 13 -0.26 6.22 15.57
CA MET A 13 0.52 6.21 14.34
C MET A 13 -0.28 6.92 13.23
N ASP A 14 0.19 8.11 12.79
CA ASP A 14 -0.48 8.92 11.77
C ASP A 14 -0.18 8.35 10.37
N ILE A 15 -1.18 8.31 9.51
CA ILE A 15 -1.02 7.91 8.11
C ILE A 15 0.04 8.73 7.37
N ARG A 16 0.26 9.99 7.76
CA ARG A 16 1.32 10.82 7.21
C ARG A 16 2.71 10.30 7.58
N GLN A 17 2.87 9.80 8.80
CA GLN A 17 4.12 9.17 9.24
C GLN A 17 4.37 7.88 8.43
N LEU A 18 3.33 7.07 8.20
CA LEU A 18 3.43 5.85 7.40
C LEU A 18 3.81 6.16 5.94
N ARG A 19 3.18 7.16 5.32
CA ARG A 19 3.54 7.60 3.95
C ARG A 19 4.96 8.13 3.87
N THR A 20 5.37 8.94 4.85
CA THR A 20 6.76 9.45 4.94
C THR A 20 7.73 8.28 5.08
N PHE A 21 7.44 7.35 5.97
CA PHE A 21 8.27 6.16 6.20
C PHE A 21 8.42 5.34 4.91
N SER A 22 7.32 5.02 4.21
CA SER A 22 7.36 4.25 2.95
C SER A 22 8.18 4.96 1.89
N CYS A 23 7.99 6.27 1.70
CA CYS A 23 8.72 7.05 0.71
C CYS A 23 10.24 7.08 1.02
N VAL A 24 10.61 7.23 2.29
CA VAL A 24 12.03 7.18 2.71
C VAL A 24 12.61 5.78 2.52
N ALA A 25 11.83 4.74 2.79
CA ALA A 25 12.24 3.34 2.61
C ALA A 25 12.51 3.00 1.14
N GLU A 26 11.64 3.43 0.24
CA GLU A 26 11.77 3.21 -1.21
C GLU A 26 12.95 3.97 -1.83
N LEU A 27 13.15 5.22 -1.42
CA LEU A 27 14.19 6.08 -1.99
C LEU A 27 15.56 5.93 -1.30
N GLY A 28 15.60 5.31 -0.12
CA GLY A 28 16.81 5.16 0.70
C GLY A 28 17.42 6.49 1.15
N SER A 29 16.68 7.61 1.07
CA SER A 29 17.20 8.94 1.27
C SER A 29 16.13 9.93 1.74
N LEU A 30 16.37 10.58 2.88
CA LEU A 30 15.52 11.66 3.39
C LEU A 30 15.47 12.88 2.46
N SER A 31 16.57 13.20 1.78
CA SER A 31 16.61 14.33 0.84
C SER A 31 15.72 14.05 -0.38
N LYS A 32 15.88 12.89 -1.02
CA LYS A 32 15.03 12.50 -2.15
C LYS A 32 13.55 12.42 -1.76
N ALA A 33 13.25 11.89 -0.57
CA ALA A 33 11.88 11.85 -0.06
C ALA A 33 11.32 13.26 0.20
N SER A 34 12.15 14.18 0.69
CA SER A 34 11.81 15.60 0.86
C SER A 34 11.38 16.24 -0.47
N ASP A 35 12.14 16.01 -1.53
CA ASP A 35 11.85 16.54 -2.86
C ASP A 35 10.53 15.92 -3.42
N THR A 36 10.37 14.60 -3.25
CA THR A 36 9.21 13.86 -3.73
C THR A 36 7.93 14.27 -3.02
N LEU A 37 7.97 14.37 -1.69
CA LEU A 37 6.80 14.70 -0.86
C LEU A 37 6.56 16.22 -0.76
N ARG A 38 7.48 17.05 -1.25
CA ARG A 38 7.47 18.53 -1.13
C ARG A 38 7.35 18.99 0.33
N VAL A 39 8.05 18.30 1.22
CA VAL A 39 8.09 18.56 2.66
C VAL A 39 9.53 18.75 3.09
N ALA A 40 9.81 19.75 3.92
CA ALA A 40 11.17 20.03 4.38
C ALA A 40 11.81 18.82 5.08
N GLN A 41 13.04 18.48 4.73
CA GLN A 41 13.76 17.32 5.28
C GLN A 41 13.77 17.24 6.82
N PRO A 42 13.91 18.34 7.59
CA PRO A 42 13.80 18.30 9.05
C PRO A 42 12.43 17.81 9.55
N ALA A 43 11.36 18.17 8.84
CA ALA A 43 10.00 17.74 9.18
C ALA A 43 9.83 16.24 8.93
N LEU A 44 10.34 15.70 7.81
CA LEU A 44 10.34 14.26 7.54
C LEU A 44 11.16 13.50 8.59
N SER A 45 12.36 14.00 8.92
CA SER A 45 13.19 13.39 9.96
C SER A 45 12.48 13.33 11.31
N ARG A 46 11.74 14.39 11.66
CA ARG A 46 10.94 14.44 12.89
C ARG A 46 9.78 13.42 12.84
N GLN A 47 9.08 13.30 11.72
CA GLN A 47 8.01 12.31 11.57
C GLN A 47 8.51 10.87 11.73
N ILE A 48 9.66 10.54 11.13
CA ILE A 48 10.29 9.23 11.29
C ILE A 48 10.65 8.99 12.77
N LYS A 49 11.30 9.95 13.44
CA LYS A 49 11.67 9.80 14.85
C LYS A 49 10.45 9.64 15.77
N LEU A 50 9.37 10.33 15.50
CA LEU A 50 8.13 10.16 16.26
C LEU A 50 7.57 8.76 16.08
N LEU A 51 7.55 8.24 14.84
CA LEU A 51 7.10 6.89 14.53
C LEU A 51 7.99 5.83 15.21
N GLU A 52 9.31 6.00 15.17
CA GLU A 52 10.27 5.12 15.86
C GLU A 52 10.07 5.14 17.40
N HIS A 53 9.80 6.32 17.94
CA HIS A 53 9.52 6.46 19.38
C HIS A 53 8.21 5.77 19.78
N GLU A 54 7.14 5.93 19.00
CA GLU A 54 5.84 5.29 19.24
C GLU A 54 5.95 3.76 19.15
N LEU A 55 6.66 3.26 18.14
CA LEU A 55 6.87 1.83 17.94
C LEU A 55 7.93 1.23 18.87
N ARG A 56 8.66 2.09 19.62
CA ARG A 56 9.81 1.70 20.46
C ARG A 56 10.85 0.87 19.70
N ALA A 57 11.05 1.18 18.43
CA ALA A 57 11.97 0.46 17.56
C ALA A 57 12.56 1.41 16.51
N ASP A 58 13.84 1.28 16.26
CA ASP A 58 14.49 1.96 15.14
C ASP A 58 14.03 1.30 13.83
N LEU A 59 13.53 2.10 12.90
CA LEU A 59 13.07 1.64 11.59
C LEU A 59 14.17 1.74 10.54
N PHE A 60 15.11 2.65 10.75
CA PHE A 60 16.24 2.87 9.86
C PHE A 60 17.56 2.87 10.59
N THR A 61 18.59 2.38 9.91
CA THR A 61 20.00 2.64 10.24
C THR A 61 20.60 3.56 9.19
N ARG A 62 21.50 4.45 9.62
CA ARG A 62 22.29 5.28 8.69
C ARG A 62 23.61 4.61 8.41
N ASN A 63 23.94 4.45 7.15
CA ASN A 63 25.27 4.03 6.71
C ASN A 63 25.77 4.95 5.59
N GLY A 64 26.98 4.73 5.10
CA GLY A 64 27.57 5.54 4.02
C GLY A 64 26.78 5.51 2.70
N ARG A 65 25.77 4.66 2.57
CA ARG A 65 24.86 4.54 1.40
C ARG A 65 23.51 5.21 1.60
N GLY A 66 23.23 5.75 2.80
CA GLY A 66 21.97 6.45 3.12
C GLY A 66 21.17 5.81 4.26
N MET A 67 19.86 5.80 4.08
CA MET A 67 18.89 5.20 5.03
C MET A 67 18.63 3.75 4.64
N VAL A 68 18.91 2.81 5.55
CA VAL A 68 18.69 1.37 5.34
C VAL A 68 17.70 0.86 6.38
N LEU A 69 16.73 0.08 5.96
CA LEU A 69 15.71 -0.51 6.84
C LEU A 69 16.34 -1.50 7.84
N THR A 70 15.92 -1.40 9.09
CA THR A 70 16.09 -2.44 10.11
C THR A 70 15.13 -3.62 9.86
N ASP A 71 15.19 -4.68 10.66
CA ASP A 71 14.19 -5.77 10.61
C ASP A 71 12.80 -5.25 10.96
N ALA A 72 12.67 -4.38 11.97
CA ALA A 72 11.43 -3.71 12.33
C ALA A 72 10.93 -2.82 11.17
N GLY A 73 11.83 -2.09 10.51
CA GLY A 73 11.50 -1.29 9.32
C GLY A 73 11.00 -2.15 8.17
N ARG A 74 11.62 -3.31 7.90
CA ARG A 74 11.16 -4.25 6.87
C ARG A 74 9.76 -4.79 7.18
N LEU A 75 9.52 -5.16 8.44
CA LEU A 75 8.21 -5.63 8.89
C LEU A 75 7.14 -4.54 8.72
N LEU A 76 7.42 -3.32 9.14
CA LEU A 76 6.50 -2.19 9.00
C LEU A 76 6.21 -1.90 7.52
N LEU A 77 7.23 -1.85 6.66
CA LEU A 77 7.06 -1.60 5.24
C LEU A 77 6.14 -2.62 4.59
N ALA A 78 6.32 -3.90 4.90
CA ALA A 78 5.48 -4.99 4.40
C ALA A 78 3.99 -4.86 4.78
N ARG A 79 3.67 -4.08 5.81
CA ARG A 79 2.28 -3.86 6.26
C ARG A 79 1.72 -2.49 5.85
N THR A 80 2.59 -1.50 5.73
CA THR A 80 2.19 -0.11 5.51
C THR A 80 1.47 0.09 4.18
N ALA A 81 1.93 -0.54 3.11
CA ALA A 81 1.32 -0.42 1.79
C ALA A 81 -0.17 -0.79 1.80
N GLY A 82 -0.51 -1.91 2.45
CA GLY A 82 -1.90 -2.35 2.60
C GLY A 82 -2.75 -1.37 3.41
N ILE A 83 -2.23 -0.88 4.54
CA ILE A 83 -2.95 0.07 5.43
C ILE A 83 -3.24 1.38 4.69
N VAL A 84 -2.22 1.99 4.08
CA VAL A 84 -2.36 3.25 3.34
C VAL A 84 -3.39 3.09 2.22
N ARG A 85 -3.32 1.98 1.50
CA ARG A 85 -4.23 1.69 0.40
C ARG A 85 -5.67 1.48 0.86
N GLN A 86 -5.91 0.76 1.96
CA GLN A 86 -7.26 0.60 2.52
C GLN A 86 -7.89 1.95 2.90
N ILE A 87 -7.11 2.87 3.44
CA ILE A 87 -7.60 4.22 3.77
C ILE A 87 -7.94 5.00 2.49
N ASP A 88 -7.11 4.90 1.45
CA ASP A 88 -7.40 5.55 0.17
C ASP A 88 -8.66 4.94 -0.49
N GLN A 89 -8.84 3.62 -0.41
CA GLN A 89 -10.06 2.95 -0.88
C GLN A 89 -11.33 3.44 -0.16
N VAL A 90 -11.31 3.50 1.18
CA VAL A 90 -12.46 4.03 1.94
C VAL A 90 -12.79 5.47 1.54
N ARG A 91 -11.78 6.30 1.30
CA ARG A 91 -11.99 7.66 0.83
C ARG A 91 -12.64 7.69 -0.56
N ASP A 92 -12.15 6.87 -1.49
CA ASP A 92 -12.68 6.77 -2.84
C ASP A 92 -14.13 6.23 -2.84
N GLU A 93 -14.44 5.24 -2.00
CA GLU A 93 -15.79 4.72 -1.80
C GLU A 93 -16.76 5.78 -1.32
N ILE A 94 -16.35 6.58 -0.33
CA ILE A 94 -17.19 7.67 0.21
C ILE A 94 -17.40 8.77 -0.86
N GLN A 95 -16.34 9.12 -1.60
CA GLN A 95 -16.44 10.16 -2.64
C GLN A 95 -17.25 9.71 -3.85
N SER A 96 -17.25 8.41 -4.17
CA SER A 96 -18.01 7.83 -5.27
C SER A 96 -19.43 7.36 -4.87
N ALA A 97 -19.83 7.53 -3.61
CA ALA A 97 -21.11 7.10 -3.11
C ALA A 97 -22.27 7.74 -3.90
N GLY A 98 -22.97 6.94 -4.70
CA GLY A 98 -24.07 7.39 -5.58
C GLY A 98 -23.67 7.89 -6.97
N GLY A 99 -22.37 7.88 -7.32
CA GLY A 99 -21.85 8.23 -8.64
C GLY A 99 -21.47 7.01 -9.50
N PRO A 100 -20.98 7.25 -10.74
CA PRO A 100 -20.40 6.18 -11.55
C PRO A 100 -19.17 5.58 -10.86
N PRO A 101 -18.87 4.28 -11.11
CA PRO A 101 -17.70 3.63 -10.53
C PRO A 101 -16.41 4.41 -10.78
N SER A 102 -15.68 4.72 -9.72
CA SER A 102 -14.42 5.45 -9.77
C SER A 102 -13.45 4.93 -8.71
N GLY A 103 -12.17 5.22 -8.86
CA GLY A 103 -11.11 4.82 -7.95
C GLY A 103 -9.99 4.06 -8.63
N ARG A 104 -9.02 3.57 -7.84
CA ARG A 104 -7.87 2.82 -8.33
C ARG A 104 -8.06 1.33 -8.08
N VAL A 105 -7.83 0.51 -9.12
CA VAL A 105 -7.83 -0.95 -9.04
C VAL A 105 -6.47 -1.48 -9.47
N VAL A 106 -5.86 -2.34 -8.65
CA VAL A 106 -4.61 -3.04 -8.96
C VAL A 106 -4.93 -4.52 -9.19
N LEU A 107 -4.68 -4.97 -10.41
CA LEU A 107 -4.93 -6.34 -10.86
C LEU A 107 -3.62 -7.06 -11.14
N GLY A 108 -3.37 -8.15 -10.43
CA GLY A 108 -2.26 -9.06 -10.67
C GLY A 108 -2.61 -10.10 -11.73
N LEU A 109 -1.76 -10.29 -12.73
CA LEU A 109 -1.93 -11.30 -13.76
C LEU A 109 -0.67 -12.15 -13.89
N VAL A 110 -0.84 -13.46 -14.06
CA VAL A 110 0.28 -14.29 -14.51
C VAL A 110 0.61 -13.97 -15.98
N PRO A 111 1.88 -14.04 -16.41
CA PRO A 111 2.31 -13.55 -17.73
C PRO A 111 1.52 -14.12 -18.90
N THR A 112 1.21 -15.41 -18.88
CA THR A 112 0.42 -16.08 -19.93
C THR A 112 -1.00 -15.54 -20.08
N VAL A 113 -1.64 -15.18 -18.96
CA VAL A 113 -2.97 -14.56 -18.94
C VAL A 113 -2.86 -13.11 -19.38
N SER A 114 -1.86 -12.40 -18.87
CA SER A 114 -1.63 -10.98 -19.19
C SER A 114 -1.46 -10.76 -20.69
N CYS A 115 -0.65 -11.58 -21.38
CA CYS A 115 -0.48 -11.50 -22.83
C CYS A 115 -1.79 -11.56 -23.62
N VAL A 116 -2.82 -12.24 -23.08
CA VAL A 116 -4.08 -12.45 -23.79
C VAL A 116 -5.11 -11.37 -23.48
N ILE A 117 -5.19 -10.94 -22.20
CA ILE A 117 -6.33 -10.12 -21.77
C ILE A 117 -6.00 -8.68 -21.40
N SER A 118 -4.73 -8.35 -21.04
CA SER A 118 -4.38 -7.06 -20.44
C SER A 118 -4.77 -5.86 -21.33
N ALA A 119 -4.40 -5.88 -22.60
CA ALA A 119 -4.70 -4.79 -23.54
C ALA A 119 -6.20 -4.61 -23.76
N ARG A 120 -6.94 -5.73 -23.91
CA ARG A 120 -8.39 -5.70 -24.08
C ARG A 120 -9.11 -5.22 -22.83
N LEU A 121 -8.65 -5.67 -21.66
CA LEU A 121 -9.21 -5.27 -20.37
C LEU A 121 -8.96 -3.78 -20.12
N ALA A 122 -7.73 -3.30 -20.30
CA ALA A 122 -7.39 -1.89 -20.14
C ALA A 122 -8.25 -0.98 -21.03
N ARG A 123 -8.35 -1.30 -22.33
CA ARG A 123 -9.20 -0.56 -23.28
C ARG A 123 -10.66 -0.54 -22.82
N ARG A 124 -11.22 -1.70 -22.47
CA ARG A 124 -12.63 -1.82 -22.06
C ARG A 124 -12.90 -1.06 -20.74
N THR A 125 -11.93 -1.02 -19.84
CA THR A 125 -12.05 -0.24 -18.59
C THR A 125 -12.10 1.25 -18.90
N VAL A 126 -11.19 1.77 -19.72
CA VAL A 126 -11.17 3.19 -20.12
C VAL A 126 -12.46 3.59 -20.83
N ASP A 127 -12.94 2.75 -21.76
CA ASP A 127 -14.13 3.07 -22.54
C ASP A 127 -15.42 3.05 -21.69
N ARG A 128 -15.52 2.11 -20.74
CA ARG A 128 -16.79 1.87 -20.01
C ARG A 128 -16.80 2.53 -18.61
N TYR A 129 -15.63 2.71 -18.01
CA TYR A 129 -15.47 3.20 -16.65
C TYR A 129 -14.32 4.23 -16.58
N PRO A 130 -14.51 5.43 -17.17
CA PRO A 130 -13.43 6.43 -17.27
C PRO A 130 -12.96 6.95 -15.91
N GLY A 131 -13.75 6.76 -14.84
CA GLY A 131 -13.36 7.09 -13.46
C GLY A 131 -12.45 6.04 -12.80
N ILE A 132 -12.26 4.84 -13.44
CA ILE A 132 -11.41 3.78 -12.88
C ILE A 132 -9.99 3.91 -13.42
N SER A 133 -9.03 4.03 -12.50
CA SER A 133 -7.59 3.91 -12.78
C SER A 133 -7.16 2.46 -12.60
N LEU A 134 -7.07 1.71 -13.70
CA LEU A 134 -6.64 0.30 -13.69
C LEU A 134 -5.12 0.20 -13.79
N CYS A 135 -4.49 -0.43 -12.80
CA CYS A 135 -3.08 -0.79 -12.80
C CYS A 135 -2.97 -2.32 -12.95
N ILE A 136 -2.30 -2.79 -13.99
CA ILE A 136 -2.04 -4.23 -14.20
C ILE A 136 -0.58 -4.51 -13.85
N VAL A 137 -0.37 -5.50 -12.98
CA VAL A 137 0.96 -5.95 -12.55
C VAL A 137 1.13 -7.41 -12.94
N GLU A 138 2.27 -7.73 -13.55
CA GLU A 138 2.61 -9.10 -13.94
C GLU A 138 3.56 -9.74 -12.95
N SER A 139 3.22 -10.94 -12.47
CA SER A 139 4.13 -11.77 -11.68
C SER A 139 3.65 -13.23 -11.66
N TYR A 140 4.46 -14.09 -11.02
CA TYR A 140 4.07 -15.49 -10.79
C TYR A 140 3.07 -15.63 -9.65
N SER A 141 2.25 -16.69 -9.67
CA SER A 141 1.16 -16.92 -8.71
C SER A 141 1.58 -16.74 -7.24
N GLY A 142 2.77 -17.22 -6.86
CA GLY A 142 3.27 -17.11 -5.49
C GLY A 142 3.46 -15.65 -5.04
N HIS A 143 4.06 -14.81 -5.87
CA HIS A 143 4.24 -13.39 -5.56
C HIS A 143 2.90 -12.64 -5.57
N LEU A 144 2.00 -12.94 -6.54
CA LEU A 144 0.68 -12.33 -6.59
C LEU A 144 -0.13 -12.64 -5.32
N MET A 145 -0.04 -13.88 -4.82
CA MET A 145 -0.67 -14.26 -3.55
C MET A 145 -0.09 -13.49 -2.36
N GLU A 146 1.22 -13.35 -2.30
CA GLU A 146 1.88 -12.59 -1.25
C GLU A 146 1.45 -11.11 -1.25
N TRP A 147 1.37 -10.48 -2.41
CA TRP A 147 0.92 -9.09 -2.56
C TRP A 147 -0.57 -8.91 -2.26
N LEU A 148 -1.42 -9.88 -2.59
CA LEU A 148 -2.82 -9.89 -2.14
C LEU A 148 -2.92 -9.89 -0.60
N HIS A 149 -2.18 -10.78 0.07
CA HIS A 149 -2.17 -10.84 1.54
C HIS A 149 -1.64 -9.57 2.21
N ARG A 150 -0.69 -8.89 1.54
CA ARG A 150 -0.17 -7.61 2.02
C ARG A 150 -1.08 -6.43 1.71
N GLY A 151 -2.18 -6.64 0.98
CA GLY A 151 -3.07 -5.57 0.54
C GLY A 151 -2.43 -4.66 -0.53
N GLU A 152 -1.39 -5.12 -1.21
CA GLU A 152 -0.71 -4.37 -2.27
C GLU A 152 -1.47 -4.43 -3.60
N MET A 153 -2.45 -5.32 -3.73
CA MET A 153 -3.36 -5.43 -4.89
C MET A 153 -4.77 -5.83 -4.46
N ASP A 154 -5.76 -5.59 -5.35
CA ASP A 154 -7.17 -5.87 -5.09
C ASP A 154 -7.59 -7.24 -5.57
N LEU A 155 -7.07 -7.64 -6.71
CA LEU A 155 -7.45 -8.86 -7.42
C LEU A 155 -6.21 -9.50 -8.01
N ALA A 156 -6.22 -10.83 -8.13
CA ALA A 156 -5.23 -11.55 -8.93
C ALA A 156 -5.87 -12.72 -9.70
N LEU A 157 -5.41 -12.93 -10.93
CA LEU A 157 -5.66 -14.15 -11.69
C LEU A 157 -4.42 -15.02 -11.62
N ILE A 158 -4.57 -16.17 -10.99
CA ILE A 158 -3.47 -17.11 -10.71
C ILE A 158 -3.83 -18.51 -11.19
N TYR A 159 -2.81 -19.35 -11.35
CA TYR A 159 -3.00 -20.79 -11.56
C TYR A 159 -3.02 -21.53 -10.25
N GLY A 160 -3.90 -22.53 -10.15
CA GLY A 160 -3.99 -23.47 -9.06
C GLY A 160 -5.08 -23.12 -8.04
N PRO A 161 -5.48 -24.11 -7.22
CA PRO A 161 -6.44 -23.88 -6.16
C PRO A 161 -5.80 -23.01 -5.08
N SER A 162 -6.47 -21.94 -4.70
CA SER A 162 -6.18 -21.22 -3.48
C SER A 162 -7.09 -21.77 -2.39
N SER A 163 -6.50 -22.38 -1.36
CA SER A 163 -7.21 -22.83 -0.16
C SER A 163 -7.15 -21.80 0.97
N ASP A 164 -6.92 -20.54 0.63
CA ASP A 164 -6.71 -19.50 1.61
C ASP A 164 -8.04 -19.01 2.19
N LEU A 165 -8.17 -19.09 3.53
CA LEU A 165 -9.36 -18.71 4.27
C LEU A 165 -9.61 -17.18 4.32
N HIS A 166 -8.62 -16.38 3.92
CA HIS A 166 -8.68 -14.91 3.97
C HIS A 166 -8.98 -14.26 2.62
N LEU A 167 -9.10 -15.05 1.56
CA LEU A 167 -9.35 -14.57 0.20
C LEU A 167 -10.67 -15.12 -0.34
N THR A 168 -11.41 -14.26 -1.04
CA THR A 168 -12.58 -14.72 -1.81
C THR A 168 -12.09 -15.28 -3.14
N VAL A 169 -12.29 -16.57 -3.36
CA VAL A 169 -11.89 -17.27 -4.59
C VAL A 169 -13.12 -17.50 -5.47
N GLN A 170 -13.02 -17.12 -6.76
CA GLN A 170 -13.98 -17.46 -7.81
C GLN A 170 -13.26 -18.27 -8.88
N SER A 171 -13.78 -19.43 -9.23
CA SER A 171 -13.26 -20.33 -10.27
C SER A 171 -14.10 -20.24 -11.56
#